data_8bc5edf5242317ae57c9a772c6bfdfc5
#
_entry.id   8bc5edf5242317ae57c9a772c6bfdfc5
#
_cell.length_a   1.000
_cell.length_b   1.000
_cell.length_c   1.000
_cell.angle_alpha   90.00
_cell.angle_beta   90.00
_cell.angle_gamma   90.00
#
_symmetry.space_group_name_H-M   'P 1'
#
loop_
_entity.id
_entity.type
_entity.pdbx_description
1 polymer ?
#
loop_
_entity_poly.entity_id
_entity_poly.type
_entity_poly.pdbx_seq_one_letter_code
_entity_poly.pdbx_strand_id
1 'polypeptide(L)'
;GVQTCALPILYQRSPVLALERQGALWAVRSSAGAVLAEQVVIASNAYTEGEWTNLRRHFFPGYYYQVASASLHGAAAERILPHGQGSWDTRTVLSSIRRDAQGRLLLGSLGNGANKPAWFLRQWADRIQSHYFPDLGQVNWEYSWTGCIAFTPDHLMRLFEPAEGLLAVTGYNGRGVTTGTVVGKAFADYLLSGERATLPLPFSDMKPVPAARLRSCAYEMGFSLYHAGQCLRVVL
;
A
#
# COMPACT_ATOMS: atom_id res chain seq x y z
N GLY A 1 1.49 -32.59 -21.21
CA GLY A 1 1.00 -32.57 -19.84
C GLY A 1 -0.02 -31.45 -19.67
N VAL A 2 -1.25 -31.81 -19.28
CA VAL A 2 -2.27 -30.83 -18.90
C VAL A 2 -1.82 -30.25 -17.57
N GLN A 3 -1.35 -28.98 -17.56
CA GLN A 3 -1.18 -28.25 -16.33
C GLN A 3 -2.58 -27.96 -15.77
N THR A 4 -3.02 -28.76 -14.83
CA THR A 4 -4.15 -28.39 -13.97
C THR A 4 -3.68 -27.29 -13.03
N CYS A 5 -3.86 -26.04 -13.43
CA CYS A 5 -3.75 -24.92 -12.48
C CYS A 5 -4.86 -25.11 -11.46
N ALA A 6 -4.51 -25.49 -10.24
CA ALA A 6 -5.46 -25.45 -9.14
C ALA A 6 -5.92 -23.99 -8.97
N LEU A 7 -7.22 -23.76 -9.10
CA LEU A 7 -7.78 -22.44 -8.87
C LEU A 7 -7.59 -22.07 -7.39
N PRO A 8 -7.15 -20.84 -7.08
CA PRO A 8 -7.00 -20.40 -5.70
C PRO A 8 -8.37 -20.38 -5.01
N ILE A 9 -8.43 -20.86 -3.76
CA ILE A 9 -9.61 -20.73 -2.91
C ILE A 9 -9.45 -19.45 -2.10
N LEU A 10 -10.41 -18.51 -2.24
CA LEU A 10 -10.41 -17.24 -1.54
C LEU A 10 -11.53 -17.20 -0.49
N TYR A 11 -11.15 -17.03 0.77
CA TYR A 11 -12.09 -16.82 1.87
C TYR A 11 -12.20 -15.34 2.18
N GLN A 12 -13.35 -14.74 1.85
CA GLN A 12 -13.66 -13.36 2.18
C GLN A 12 -14.17 -13.22 3.62
N ARG A 13 -13.99 -12.04 4.22
CA ARG A 13 -14.48 -11.73 5.57
C ARG A 13 -14.05 -12.75 6.62
N SER A 14 -12.85 -13.29 6.45
CA SER A 14 -12.29 -14.34 7.30
C SER A 14 -10.98 -13.85 7.94
N PRO A 15 -11.05 -12.90 8.89
CA PRO A 15 -9.86 -12.42 9.58
C PRO A 15 -9.18 -13.58 10.33
N VAL A 16 -7.87 -13.64 10.22
CA VAL A 16 -7.08 -14.61 10.98
C VAL A 16 -6.98 -14.14 12.42
N LEU A 17 -7.45 -14.97 13.35
CA LEU A 17 -7.47 -14.68 14.78
C LEU A 17 -6.28 -15.29 15.51
N ALA A 18 -5.77 -16.42 15.03
CA ALA A 18 -4.62 -17.10 15.61
C ALA A 18 -3.87 -17.90 14.53
N LEU A 19 -2.58 -18.10 14.77
CA LEU A 19 -1.70 -18.94 13.99
C LEU A 19 -0.91 -19.81 14.97
N GLU A 20 -1.09 -21.13 14.87
CA GLU A 20 -0.55 -22.07 15.81
C GLU A 20 0.15 -23.23 15.09
N ARG A 21 1.28 -23.68 15.61
CA ARG A 21 1.92 -24.91 15.12
C ARG A 21 1.21 -26.13 15.69
N GLN A 22 0.81 -27.06 14.81
CA GLN A 22 0.20 -28.35 15.15
C GLN A 22 1.00 -29.48 14.49
N GLY A 23 1.99 -29.97 15.18
CA GLY A 23 2.92 -30.97 14.60
C GLY A 23 3.68 -30.40 13.41
N ALA A 24 3.55 -31.03 12.24
CA ALA A 24 4.17 -30.58 11.01
C ALA A 24 3.39 -29.46 10.30
N LEU A 25 2.15 -29.18 10.71
CA LEU A 25 1.25 -28.23 10.05
C LEU A 25 1.09 -26.92 10.85
N TRP A 26 0.69 -25.88 10.15
CA TRP A 26 0.19 -24.64 10.72
C TRP A 26 -1.33 -24.62 10.73
N ALA A 27 -1.95 -24.31 11.86
CA ALA A 27 -3.38 -24.08 11.97
C ALA A 27 -3.63 -22.55 11.89
N VAL A 28 -4.24 -22.11 10.80
CA VAL A 28 -4.67 -20.73 10.57
C VAL A 28 -6.14 -20.62 10.99
N ARG A 29 -6.42 -19.98 12.13
CA ARG A 29 -7.75 -19.94 12.73
C ARG A 29 -8.48 -18.65 12.38
N SER A 30 -9.74 -18.78 12.04
CA SER A 30 -10.71 -17.68 11.89
C SER A 30 -11.94 -17.93 12.77
N SER A 31 -12.89 -17.00 12.79
CA SER A 31 -14.16 -17.19 13.50
C SER A 31 -15.03 -18.32 12.91
N ALA A 32 -14.82 -18.65 11.63
CA ALA A 32 -15.61 -19.65 10.91
C ALA A 32 -14.97 -21.06 10.89
N GLY A 33 -13.72 -21.19 11.35
CA GLY A 33 -13.00 -22.45 11.35
C GLY A 33 -11.50 -22.28 11.25
N ALA A 34 -10.79 -23.36 10.89
CA ALA A 34 -9.36 -23.37 10.73
C ALA A 34 -8.93 -24.01 9.41
N VAL A 35 -7.85 -23.52 8.83
CA VAL A 35 -7.14 -24.14 7.71
C VAL A 35 -5.85 -24.73 8.23
N LEU A 36 -5.58 -25.99 7.92
CA LEU A 36 -4.30 -26.64 8.19
C LEU A 36 -3.45 -26.57 6.92
N ALA A 37 -2.24 -26.06 7.04
CA ALA A 37 -1.32 -25.86 5.94
C ALA A 37 0.11 -26.22 6.32
N GLU A 38 0.87 -26.79 5.39
CA GLU A 38 2.30 -27.05 5.57
C GLU A 38 3.10 -25.75 5.59
N GLN A 39 2.65 -24.78 4.82
CA GLN A 39 3.32 -23.51 4.60
C GLN A 39 2.32 -22.34 4.73
N VAL A 40 2.76 -21.25 5.35
CA VAL A 40 1.94 -20.03 5.50
C VAL A 40 2.75 -18.84 5.06
N VAL A 41 2.14 -17.95 4.26
CA VAL A 41 2.72 -16.67 3.86
C VAL A 41 1.85 -15.53 4.39
N ILE A 42 2.43 -14.67 5.20
CA ILE A 42 1.75 -13.47 5.73
C ILE A 42 2.04 -12.31 4.77
N ALA A 43 1.05 -11.93 3.99
CA ALA A 43 1.13 -10.90 2.96
C ALA A 43 0.29 -9.64 3.28
N SER A 44 -0.11 -9.45 4.53
CA SER A 44 -1.01 -8.38 4.98
C SER A 44 -0.35 -6.98 5.05
N ASN A 45 0.99 -6.90 5.01
CA ASN A 45 1.78 -5.67 5.00
C ASN A 45 1.28 -4.64 6.03
N ALA A 46 0.89 -3.42 5.60
CA ALA A 46 0.43 -2.34 6.47
C ALA A 46 -0.87 -2.65 7.22
N TYR A 47 -1.65 -3.62 6.76
CA TYR A 47 -2.93 -4.05 7.33
C TYR A 47 -2.77 -5.28 8.23
N THR A 48 -1.55 -5.59 8.66
CA THR A 48 -1.31 -6.63 9.64
C THR A 48 -1.92 -6.23 10.97
N GLU A 49 -2.90 -6.98 11.42
CA GLU A 49 -3.58 -6.83 12.71
C GLU A 49 -3.33 -8.07 13.59
N GLY A 50 -3.53 -7.91 14.88
CA GLY A 50 -3.34 -8.96 15.88
C GLY A 50 -1.88 -9.11 16.34
N GLU A 51 -1.74 -9.58 17.57
CA GLU A 51 -0.42 -9.78 18.22
C GLU A 51 0.25 -11.10 17.82
N TRP A 52 -0.51 -12.01 17.21
CA TRP A 52 -0.06 -13.36 16.85
C TRP A 52 1.08 -13.38 15.82
N THR A 53 1.28 -12.31 15.04
CA THR A 53 2.37 -12.22 14.06
C THR A 53 3.58 -11.43 14.55
N ASN A 54 3.39 -10.57 15.53
CA ASN A 54 4.36 -9.55 15.95
C ASN A 54 4.87 -8.62 14.80
N LEU A 55 4.39 -8.80 13.57
CA LEU A 55 4.85 -8.06 12.38
C LEU A 55 4.56 -6.56 12.47
N ARG A 56 3.50 -6.18 13.18
CA ARG A 56 3.10 -4.77 13.36
C ARG A 56 4.20 -3.90 13.98
N ARG A 57 5.15 -4.50 14.65
CA ARG A 57 6.29 -3.81 15.29
C ARG A 57 7.45 -3.53 14.34
N HIS A 58 7.44 -4.12 13.13
CA HIS A 58 8.57 -4.04 12.19
C HIS A 58 8.41 -2.95 11.12
N PHE A 59 7.38 -2.13 11.23
CA PHE A 59 7.15 -0.96 10.39
C PHE A 59 6.45 0.14 11.20
N PHE A 60 6.42 1.36 10.67
CA PHE A 60 5.53 2.41 11.14
C PHE A 60 4.54 2.78 10.04
N PRO A 61 3.26 3.02 10.39
CA PRO A 61 2.26 3.38 9.41
C PRO A 61 2.48 4.81 8.91
N GLY A 62 2.33 4.97 7.63
CA GLY A 62 2.04 6.23 6.99
C GLY A 62 0.82 6.06 6.11
N TYR A 63 0.32 7.14 5.54
CA TYR A 63 -0.92 7.10 4.79
C TYR A 63 -0.74 7.77 3.43
N TYR A 64 -1.61 7.37 2.52
CA TYR A 64 -1.70 7.92 1.20
C TYR A 64 -3.17 8.09 0.84
N TYR A 65 -3.58 9.31 0.52
CA TYR A 65 -4.94 9.55 0.08
C TYR A 65 -5.01 9.76 -1.42
N GLN A 66 -6.19 9.52 -1.98
CA GLN A 66 -6.53 9.83 -3.36
C GLN A 66 -7.87 10.54 -3.42
N VAL A 67 -7.99 11.40 -4.42
CA VAL A 67 -9.22 12.09 -4.78
C VAL A 67 -9.48 11.79 -6.25
N ALA A 68 -10.72 11.46 -6.59
CA ALA A 68 -11.11 11.21 -7.97
C ALA A 68 -12.23 12.14 -8.40
N SER A 69 -12.12 12.65 -9.62
CA SER A 69 -13.14 13.49 -10.23
C SER A 69 -14.34 12.68 -10.74
N ALA A 70 -15.43 13.37 -11.10
CA ALA A 70 -16.36 12.87 -12.08
C ALA A 70 -15.64 12.50 -13.38
N SER A 71 -16.27 11.73 -14.26
CA SER A 71 -15.73 11.44 -15.60
C SER A 71 -15.55 12.74 -16.37
N LEU A 72 -14.35 12.95 -16.90
CA LEU A 72 -13.99 14.13 -17.67
C LEU A 72 -14.11 13.82 -19.18
N HIS A 73 -14.64 14.77 -19.91
CA HIS A 73 -14.88 14.67 -21.36
C HIS A 73 -14.32 15.88 -22.09
N GLY A 74 -14.13 15.73 -23.41
CA GLY A 74 -13.66 16.79 -24.29
C GLY A 74 -12.13 16.82 -24.47
N ALA A 75 -11.70 17.64 -25.43
CA ALA A 75 -10.31 17.63 -25.92
C ALA A 75 -9.24 17.91 -24.83
N ALA A 76 -9.54 18.72 -23.83
CA ALA A 76 -8.62 18.98 -22.71
C ALA A 76 -8.42 17.73 -21.86
N ALA A 77 -9.51 17.01 -21.54
CA ALA A 77 -9.46 15.77 -20.77
C ALA A 77 -8.78 14.62 -21.52
N GLU A 78 -8.99 14.52 -22.82
CA GLU A 78 -8.41 13.47 -23.67
C GLU A 78 -6.88 13.58 -23.77
N ARG A 79 -6.32 14.78 -23.60
CA ARG A 79 -4.87 15.01 -23.57
C ARG A 79 -4.21 14.59 -22.27
N ILE A 80 -4.99 14.35 -21.20
CA ILE A 80 -4.42 13.94 -19.91
C ILE A 80 -4.10 12.46 -19.95
N LEU A 81 -2.82 12.13 -19.89
CA LEU A 81 -2.31 10.76 -19.84
C LEU A 81 -3.03 9.83 -20.84
N PRO A 82 -3.01 10.15 -22.15
CA PRO A 82 -3.87 9.53 -23.16
C PRO A 82 -3.63 8.02 -23.34
N HIS A 83 -2.50 7.52 -22.87
CA HIS A 83 -2.15 6.10 -22.95
C HIS A 83 -2.35 5.35 -21.61
N GLY A 84 -3.10 5.93 -20.65
CA GLY A 84 -3.37 5.31 -19.35
C GLY A 84 -2.14 5.20 -18.45
N GLN A 85 -1.06 5.93 -18.75
CA GLN A 85 0.16 5.95 -17.93
C GLN A 85 -0.08 6.60 -16.57
N GLY A 86 0.68 6.16 -15.55
CA GLY A 86 0.79 6.87 -14.28
C GLY A 86 1.86 7.96 -14.36
N SER A 87 1.66 9.05 -13.64
CA SER A 87 2.64 10.12 -13.49
C SER A 87 2.71 10.56 -12.02
N TRP A 88 3.86 11.13 -11.64
CA TRP A 88 4.05 11.75 -10.33
C TRP A 88 5.08 12.87 -10.46
N ASP A 89 4.99 13.83 -9.57
CA ASP A 89 5.99 14.90 -9.47
C ASP A 89 7.21 14.48 -8.63
N THR A 90 8.24 15.31 -8.64
CA THR A 90 9.50 15.10 -7.92
C THR A 90 9.58 15.84 -6.59
N ARG A 91 8.46 16.35 -6.08
CA ARG A 91 8.40 17.09 -4.81
C ARG A 91 8.68 16.16 -3.63
N THR A 92 9.13 16.74 -2.52
CA THR A 92 9.37 15.98 -1.27
C THR A 92 8.11 15.26 -0.80
N VAL A 93 6.95 15.91 -0.88
CA VAL A 93 5.64 15.28 -0.70
C VAL A 93 4.99 15.21 -2.08
N LEU A 94 5.26 14.11 -2.76
CA LEU A 94 4.87 13.91 -4.16
C LEU A 94 3.35 13.89 -4.34
N SER A 95 2.92 14.34 -5.52
CA SER A 95 1.58 14.14 -6.01
C SER A 95 1.59 13.10 -7.14
N SER A 96 0.73 12.10 -7.08
CA SER A 96 0.51 11.18 -8.19
C SER A 96 -0.68 11.60 -9.02
N ILE A 97 -0.60 11.35 -10.31
CA ILE A 97 -1.60 11.72 -11.30
C ILE A 97 -1.91 10.50 -12.15
N ARG A 98 -3.17 10.14 -12.26
CA ARG A 98 -3.64 9.05 -13.12
C ARG A 98 -4.98 9.41 -13.75
N ARG A 99 -5.30 8.71 -14.83
CA ARG A 99 -6.62 8.69 -15.43
C ARG A 99 -7.12 7.25 -15.47
N ASP A 100 -8.33 7.01 -14.99
CA ASP A 100 -8.91 5.67 -15.04
C ASP A 100 -9.63 5.39 -16.36
N ALA A 101 -10.11 4.15 -16.52
CA ALA A 101 -10.82 3.72 -17.72
C ALA A 101 -12.17 4.44 -17.92
N GLN A 102 -12.73 5.05 -16.87
CA GLN A 102 -13.95 5.88 -16.95
C GLN A 102 -13.65 7.34 -17.25
N GLY A 103 -12.37 7.70 -17.49
CA GLY A 103 -11.96 9.06 -17.80
C GLY A 103 -11.87 9.98 -16.57
N ARG A 104 -11.87 9.44 -15.35
CA ARG A 104 -11.72 10.24 -14.13
C ARG A 104 -10.27 10.62 -13.93
N LEU A 105 -10.02 11.85 -13.49
CA LEU A 105 -8.72 12.29 -13.02
C LEU A 105 -8.56 11.87 -11.56
N LEU A 106 -7.50 11.11 -11.27
CA LEU A 106 -7.13 10.70 -9.94
C LEU A 106 -5.86 11.43 -9.51
N LEU A 107 -5.96 12.15 -8.40
CA LEU A 107 -4.84 12.81 -7.75
C LEU A 107 -4.61 12.19 -6.39
N GLY A 108 -3.36 11.91 -6.05
CA GLY A 108 -3.01 11.32 -4.77
C GLY A 108 -1.76 11.94 -4.16
N SER A 109 -1.66 11.92 -2.83
CA SER A 109 -0.47 12.36 -2.10
C SER A 109 -0.34 11.68 -0.75
N LEU A 110 0.84 11.81 -0.13
CA LEU A 110 1.12 11.30 1.20
C LEU A 110 0.30 12.06 2.26
N GLY A 111 -0.14 11.34 3.29
CA GLY A 111 -0.89 11.86 4.43
C GLY A 111 -2.23 11.15 4.63
N ASN A 112 -2.77 11.28 5.84
CA ASN A 112 -4.03 10.65 6.21
C ASN A 112 -5.24 11.51 5.81
N GLY A 113 -5.79 11.25 4.63
CA GLY A 113 -6.99 11.93 4.13
C GLY A 113 -8.26 11.62 4.93
N ALA A 114 -8.34 10.46 5.62
CA ALA A 114 -9.49 10.11 6.44
C ALA A 114 -9.69 11.05 7.64
N ASN A 115 -8.61 11.67 8.11
CA ASN A 115 -8.63 12.64 9.21
C ASN A 115 -8.80 14.09 8.73
N LYS A 116 -9.04 14.31 7.44
CA LYS A 116 -9.20 15.64 6.86
C LYS A 116 -10.63 15.85 6.37
N PRO A 117 -11.18 17.06 6.53
CA PRO A 117 -12.51 17.35 6.00
C PRO A 117 -12.49 17.32 4.46
N ALA A 118 -13.59 16.94 3.87
CA ALA A 118 -13.71 16.79 2.41
C ALA A 118 -13.38 18.09 1.64
N TRP A 119 -13.73 19.26 2.20
CA TRP A 119 -13.40 20.54 1.58
C TRP A 119 -11.90 20.76 1.45
N PHE A 120 -11.10 20.29 2.43
CA PHE A 120 -9.64 20.43 2.39
C PHE A 120 -9.03 19.58 1.26
N LEU A 121 -9.49 18.34 1.12
CA LEU A 121 -9.02 17.45 0.05
C LEU A 121 -9.41 17.97 -1.34
N ARG A 122 -10.61 18.54 -1.47
CA ARG A 122 -11.06 19.18 -2.72
C ARG A 122 -10.22 20.41 -3.06
N GLN A 123 -9.99 21.31 -2.10
CA GLN A 123 -9.15 22.50 -2.32
C GLN A 123 -7.72 22.14 -2.70
N TRP A 124 -7.15 21.11 -2.07
CA TRP A 124 -5.86 20.58 -2.46
C TRP A 124 -5.89 20.04 -3.90
N ALA A 125 -6.90 19.23 -4.25
CA ALA A 125 -7.05 18.64 -5.58
C ALA A 125 -7.24 19.71 -6.66
N ASP A 126 -8.07 20.75 -6.40
CA ASP A 126 -8.25 21.89 -7.30
C ASP A 126 -6.94 22.61 -7.57
N ARG A 127 -6.13 22.76 -6.53
CA ARG A 127 -4.84 23.43 -6.67
C ARG A 127 -3.87 22.62 -7.52
N ILE A 128 -3.74 21.32 -7.26
CA ILE A 128 -2.88 20.44 -8.04
C ILE A 128 -3.36 20.36 -9.48
N GLN A 129 -4.66 20.19 -9.69
CA GLN A 129 -5.27 20.16 -11.04
C GLN A 129 -5.02 21.46 -11.80
N SER A 130 -5.26 22.62 -11.17
CA SER A 130 -5.07 23.92 -11.83
C SER A 130 -3.60 24.19 -12.18
N HIS A 131 -2.67 23.62 -11.40
CA HIS A 131 -1.25 23.73 -11.69
C HIS A 131 -0.83 22.91 -12.92
N TYR A 132 -1.30 21.65 -13.00
CA TYR A 132 -0.89 20.74 -14.07
C TYR A 132 -1.80 20.78 -15.30
N PHE A 133 -3.08 21.09 -15.11
CA PHE A 133 -4.12 21.03 -16.14
C PHE A 133 -5.05 22.24 -16.07
N PRO A 134 -4.52 23.46 -16.28
CA PRO A 134 -5.33 24.68 -16.18
C PRO A 134 -6.49 24.71 -17.20
N ASP A 135 -6.32 24.07 -18.35
CA ASP A 135 -7.31 24.03 -19.43
C ASP A 135 -8.57 23.23 -19.09
N LEU A 136 -8.55 22.43 -18.01
CA LEU A 136 -9.73 21.68 -17.57
C LEU A 136 -10.81 22.58 -16.95
N GLY A 137 -10.45 23.78 -16.51
CA GLY A 137 -11.35 24.62 -15.73
C GLY A 137 -11.71 23.99 -14.38
N GLN A 138 -12.94 24.17 -13.95
CA GLN A 138 -13.44 23.64 -12.69
C GLN A 138 -13.73 22.14 -12.79
N VAL A 139 -13.17 21.34 -11.86
CA VAL A 139 -13.35 19.89 -11.79
C VAL A 139 -14.26 19.52 -10.63
N ASN A 140 -15.23 18.64 -10.87
CA ASN A 140 -16.06 18.09 -9.80
C ASN A 140 -15.39 16.85 -9.18
N TRP A 141 -15.03 16.93 -7.89
CA TRP A 141 -14.41 15.84 -7.13
C TRP A 141 -15.48 15.03 -6.38
N GLU A 142 -15.65 13.77 -6.75
CA GLU A 142 -16.72 12.90 -6.25
C GLU A 142 -16.25 11.94 -5.17
N TYR A 143 -15.04 11.42 -5.28
CA TYR A 143 -14.55 10.35 -4.42
C TYR A 143 -13.27 10.73 -3.71
N SER A 144 -13.10 10.25 -2.50
CA SER A 144 -11.83 10.27 -1.80
C SER A 144 -11.67 9.02 -0.94
N TRP A 145 -10.46 8.51 -0.84
CA TRP A 145 -10.13 7.39 0.02
C TRP A 145 -8.69 7.47 0.51
N THR A 146 -8.38 6.69 1.54
CA THR A 146 -7.04 6.64 2.14
C THR A 146 -6.63 5.19 2.32
N GLY A 147 -5.36 4.90 2.00
CA GLY A 147 -4.72 3.62 2.26
C GLY A 147 -3.58 3.79 3.26
N CYS A 148 -3.25 2.70 3.96
CA CYS A 148 -2.12 2.63 4.86
C CYS A 148 -0.88 2.07 4.13
N ILE A 149 0.28 2.65 4.42
CA ILE A 149 1.59 2.21 3.91
C ILE A 149 2.43 1.77 5.11
N ALA A 150 3.07 0.60 5.00
CA ALA A 150 4.09 0.19 5.94
C ALA A 150 5.43 0.82 5.54
N PHE A 151 5.91 1.77 6.34
CA PHE A 151 7.23 2.35 6.19
C PHE A 151 8.26 1.70 7.08
N THR A 152 9.47 1.52 6.54
CA THR A 152 10.67 1.14 7.28
C THR A 152 11.62 2.34 7.37
N PRO A 153 12.48 2.42 8.41
CA PRO A 153 13.35 3.59 8.60
C PRO A 153 14.33 3.88 7.45
N ASP A 154 14.74 2.83 6.74
CA ASP A 154 15.68 2.88 5.61
C ASP A 154 14.99 2.73 4.25
N HIS A 155 13.66 2.71 4.24
CA HIS A 155 12.84 2.52 3.03
C HIS A 155 13.12 1.23 2.24
N LEU A 156 13.64 0.18 2.91
CA LEU A 156 13.81 -1.15 2.36
C LEU A 156 12.74 -2.11 2.89
N MET A 157 12.17 -2.93 2.03
CA MET A 157 11.25 -3.98 2.44
C MET A 157 11.97 -5.04 3.30
N ARG A 158 11.21 -5.76 4.10
CA ARG A 158 11.71 -6.82 4.98
C ARG A 158 11.05 -8.15 4.64
N LEU A 159 11.87 -9.16 4.42
CA LEU A 159 11.46 -10.55 4.34
C LEU A 159 11.75 -11.22 5.66
N PHE A 160 10.83 -12.01 6.17
CA PHE A 160 10.97 -12.71 7.45
C PHE A 160 10.63 -14.19 7.29
N GLU A 161 11.33 -15.01 8.04
CA GLU A 161 11.02 -16.41 8.30
C GLU A 161 10.90 -16.59 9.83
N PRO A 162 9.76 -16.21 10.45
CA PRO A 162 9.59 -16.25 11.89
C PRO A 162 9.71 -17.66 12.46
N ALA A 163 9.35 -18.67 11.68
CA ALA A 163 9.50 -20.08 11.98
C ALA A 163 9.52 -20.89 10.68
N GLU A 164 9.92 -22.14 10.74
CA GLU A 164 9.93 -23.05 9.61
C GLU A 164 8.54 -23.16 8.97
N GLY A 165 8.46 -22.96 7.65
CA GLY A 165 7.20 -22.96 6.90
C GLY A 165 6.31 -21.74 7.12
N LEU A 166 6.81 -20.69 7.78
CA LEU A 166 6.11 -19.44 7.98
C LEU A 166 6.93 -18.27 7.43
N LEU A 167 6.46 -17.69 6.34
CA LEU A 167 7.09 -16.54 5.70
C LEU A 167 6.25 -15.28 5.91
N ALA A 168 6.91 -14.14 5.92
CA ALA A 168 6.24 -12.86 5.98
C ALA A 168 7.00 -11.78 5.22
N VAL A 169 6.27 -10.78 4.72
CA VAL A 169 6.84 -9.61 4.06
C VAL A 169 6.12 -8.35 4.52
N THR A 170 6.89 -7.29 4.75
CA THR A 170 6.35 -5.97 5.07
C THR A 170 7.30 -4.84 4.63
N GLY A 171 6.83 -3.60 4.73
CA GLY A 171 7.67 -2.44 4.47
C GLY A 171 7.92 -2.16 3.00
N TYR A 172 6.92 -2.32 2.14
CA TYR A 172 7.03 -1.97 0.72
C TYR A 172 7.20 -0.45 0.48
N ASN A 173 7.00 0.38 1.48
CA ASN A 173 7.23 1.84 1.41
C ASN A 173 6.50 2.52 0.23
N GLY A 174 5.27 2.10 -0.06
CA GLY A 174 4.45 2.62 -1.16
C GLY A 174 4.70 1.98 -2.53
N ARG A 175 5.63 1.03 -2.66
CA ARG A 175 6.01 0.38 -3.93
C ARG A 175 5.51 -1.06 -4.05
N GLY A 176 4.45 -1.43 -3.35
CA GLY A 176 4.00 -2.82 -3.20
C GLY A 176 3.47 -3.50 -4.46
N VAL A 177 3.00 -2.77 -5.48
CA VAL A 177 2.38 -3.37 -6.67
C VAL A 177 3.37 -4.26 -7.42
N THR A 178 4.51 -3.71 -7.82
CA THR A 178 5.55 -4.45 -8.56
C THR A 178 6.39 -5.33 -7.65
N THR A 179 6.87 -4.79 -6.52
CA THR A 179 7.72 -5.55 -5.58
C THR A 179 6.97 -6.69 -4.92
N GLY A 180 5.68 -6.53 -4.63
CA GLY A 180 4.86 -7.61 -4.08
C GLY A 180 4.69 -8.79 -5.03
N THR A 181 4.55 -8.53 -6.34
CA THR A 181 4.50 -9.58 -7.36
C THR A 181 5.82 -10.35 -7.45
N VAL A 182 6.94 -9.64 -7.45
CA VAL A 182 8.28 -10.26 -7.49
C VAL A 182 8.54 -11.09 -6.23
N VAL A 183 8.23 -10.56 -5.05
CA VAL A 183 8.40 -11.28 -3.78
C VAL A 183 7.48 -12.49 -3.70
N GLY A 184 6.23 -12.36 -4.17
CA GLY A 184 5.29 -13.49 -4.19
C GLY A 184 5.84 -14.66 -5.02
N LYS A 185 6.39 -14.36 -6.22
CA LYS A 185 7.07 -15.37 -7.04
C LYS A 185 8.28 -15.96 -6.32
N ALA A 186 9.15 -15.10 -5.76
CA ALA A 186 10.36 -15.55 -5.07
C ALA A 186 10.05 -16.43 -3.84
N PHE A 187 9.01 -16.10 -3.09
CA PHE A 187 8.55 -16.95 -1.98
C PHE A 187 8.04 -18.31 -2.47
N ALA A 188 7.30 -18.34 -3.58
CA ALA A 188 6.86 -19.61 -4.17
C ALA A 188 8.05 -20.46 -4.61
N ASP A 189 9.02 -19.85 -5.30
CA ASP A 189 10.24 -20.55 -5.74
C ASP A 189 11.04 -21.08 -4.52
N TYR A 190 11.20 -20.27 -3.47
CA TYR A 190 11.86 -20.66 -2.23
C TYR A 190 11.15 -21.82 -1.51
N LEU A 191 9.82 -21.76 -1.38
CA LEU A 191 9.03 -22.81 -0.74
C LEU A 191 9.09 -24.14 -1.50
N LEU A 192 9.26 -24.11 -2.81
CA LEU A 192 9.35 -25.30 -3.64
C LEU A 192 10.77 -25.89 -3.68
N SER A 193 11.80 -25.06 -3.69
CA SER A 193 13.20 -25.51 -3.86
C SER A 193 13.99 -25.59 -2.56
N GLY A 194 13.62 -24.82 -1.54
CA GLY A 194 14.42 -24.62 -0.33
C GLY A 194 15.63 -23.69 -0.53
N GLU A 195 15.85 -23.17 -1.74
CA GLU A 195 17.04 -22.41 -2.10
C GLU A 195 16.87 -20.92 -1.77
N ARG A 196 17.57 -20.42 -0.77
CA ARG A 196 17.58 -18.99 -0.39
C ARG A 196 18.08 -18.06 -1.49
N ALA A 197 18.81 -18.55 -2.45
CA ALA A 197 19.28 -17.78 -3.61
C ALA A 197 18.15 -17.28 -4.51
N THR A 198 16.95 -17.87 -4.42
CA THR A 198 15.76 -17.41 -5.15
C THR A 198 15.18 -16.10 -4.59
N LEU A 199 15.52 -15.75 -3.35
CA LEU A 199 15.00 -14.56 -2.68
C LEU A 199 15.71 -13.28 -3.15
N PRO A 200 14.97 -12.18 -3.40
CA PRO A 200 15.56 -10.91 -3.83
C PRO A 200 16.34 -10.17 -2.73
N LEU A 201 16.12 -10.54 -1.47
CA LEU A 201 16.79 -10.03 -0.28
C LEU A 201 16.94 -11.15 0.73
N PRO A 202 17.95 -11.12 1.60
CA PRO A 202 18.04 -12.06 2.72
C PRO A 202 16.90 -11.84 3.72
N PHE A 203 16.59 -12.88 4.49
CA PHE A 203 15.69 -12.72 5.63
C PHE A 203 16.26 -11.73 6.64
N SER A 204 15.41 -10.85 7.10
CA SER A 204 15.76 -9.80 8.07
C SER A 204 15.55 -10.31 9.49
N ASP A 205 16.37 -9.79 10.42
CA ASP A 205 16.13 -9.99 11.84
C ASP A 205 14.78 -9.38 12.26
N MET A 206 14.07 -10.06 13.15
CA MET A 206 12.80 -9.58 13.72
C MET A 206 13.05 -8.49 14.78
N LYS A 207 13.63 -7.36 14.38
CA LYS A 207 13.91 -6.22 15.27
C LYS A 207 12.81 -5.16 15.13
N PRO A 208 12.12 -4.80 16.23
CA PRO A 208 11.10 -3.76 16.20
C PRO A 208 11.65 -2.41 15.73
N VAL A 209 10.84 -1.65 15.00
CA VAL A 209 11.16 -0.26 14.64
C VAL A 209 11.08 0.62 15.87
N PRO A 210 12.19 1.27 16.29
CA PRO A 210 12.17 2.13 17.45
C PRO A 210 11.29 3.36 17.22
N ALA A 211 10.54 3.76 18.24
CA ALA A 211 9.68 4.93 18.23
C ALA A 211 8.67 4.99 17.05
N ALA A 212 8.14 3.83 16.61
CA ALA A 212 7.26 3.72 15.44
C ALA A 212 6.06 4.70 15.48
N ARG A 213 5.41 4.87 16.64
CA ARG A 213 4.31 5.82 16.83
C ARG A 213 4.75 7.27 16.63
N LEU A 214 5.89 7.64 17.22
CA LEU A 214 6.43 9.01 17.10
C LEU A 214 6.81 9.31 15.65
N ARG A 215 7.43 8.37 14.95
CA ARG A 215 7.74 8.49 13.52
C ARG A 215 6.48 8.70 12.70
N SER A 216 5.45 7.89 12.90
CA SER A 216 4.17 8.04 12.21
C SER A 216 3.55 9.42 12.46
N CYS A 217 3.50 9.89 13.72
CA CYS A 217 2.98 11.21 14.06
C CYS A 217 3.79 12.34 13.40
N ALA A 218 5.13 12.25 13.40
CA ALA A 218 5.99 13.26 12.79
C ALA A 218 5.77 13.34 11.27
N TYR A 219 5.65 12.20 10.60
CA TYR A 219 5.35 12.15 9.16
C TYR A 219 3.99 12.77 8.85
N GLU A 220 2.93 12.39 9.59
CA GLU A 220 1.58 12.93 9.38
C GLU A 220 1.49 14.44 9.65
N MET A 221 2.19 14.91 10.67
CA MET A 221 2.28 16.35 10.95
C MET A 221 3.02 17.08 9.81
N GLY A 222 4.14 16.55 9.36
CA GLY A 222 4.89 17.11 8.24
C GLY A 222 4.07 17.18 6.95
N PHE A 223 3.39 16.10 6.58
CA PHE A 223 2.50 16.07 5.42
C PHE A 223 1.33 17.04 5.55
N SER A 224 0.75 17.15 6.74
CA SER A 224 -0.37 18.07 7.00
C SER A 224 0.03 19.52 6.87
N LEU A 225 1.19 19.90 7.40
CA LEU A 225 1.75 21.25 7.28
C LEU A 225 2.10 21.57 5.83
N TYR A 226 2.68 20.62 5.10
CA TYR A 226 3.02 20.80 3.69
C TYR A 226 1.77 21.07 2.85
N HIS A 227 0.73 20.24 3.00
CA HIS A 227 -0.53 20.41 2.27
C HIS A 227 -1.28 21.69 2.67
N ALA A 228 -1.23 22.10 3.94
CA ALA A 228 -1.75 23.39 4.36
C ALA A 228 -1.01 24.53 3.65
N GLY A 229 0.32 24.45 3.56
CA GLY A 229 1.13 25.40 2.79
C GLY A 229 0.75 25.45 1.31
N GLN A 230 0.47 24.30 0.69
CA GLN A 230 -0.03 24.22 -0.68
C GLN A 230 -1.41 24.90 -0.82
N CYS A 231 -2.34 24.66 0.08
CA CYS A 231 -3.65 25.29 0.07
C CYS A 231 -3.55 26.82 0.25
N LEU A 232 -2.63 27.29 1.08
CA LEU A 232 -2.37 28.72 1.32
C LEU A 232 -1.49 29.38 0.25
N ARG A 233 -1.06 28.64 -0.77
CA ARG A 233 -0.16 29.11 -1.85
C ARG A 233 1.24 29.56 -1.36
N VAL A 234 1.67 29.07 -0.23
CA VAL A 234 3.03 29.35 0.32
C VAL A 234 4.05 28.41 -0.30
N VAL A 235 3.64 27.18 -0.64
CA VAL A 235 4.43 26.18 -1.37
C VAL A 235 3.62 25.65 -2.57
N LEU A 236 4.33 25.24 -3.62
CA LEU A 236 3.73 24.61 -4.79
C LEU A 236 3.56 23.13 -4.58
#